data_591ee945a14d11be472c9f30fa030d4d
#
_entry.id   591ee945a14d11be472c9f30fa030d4d
#
_cell.length_a   1.000
_cell.length_b   1.000
_cell.length_c   1.000
_cell.angle_alpha   90.00
_cell.angle_beta   90.00
_cell.angle_gamma   90.00
#
_symmetry.space_group_name_H-M   'P 1'
#
loop_
_entity.id
_entity.type
_entity.pdbx_description
1 polymer ?
#
loop_
_entity_poly.entity_id
_entity_poly.type
_entity_poly.pdbx_seq_one_letter_code
_entity_poly.pdbx_strand_id
1 'polypeptide(L)'
;MYFEDRGAGEPLLLLHGGMGIGDDWRHVFSRDPEGYRVVVPDLRGHGRSTAPDEAFSIRRCAGDVVSLLDHLEIRRAKAIGLSLGAKTLLHVSTAQPDRVRAMVLVSATPSFPQSLRDAAAQFTRASFEQLPVAERDALRARHVHGDEQIARLYDMMRSFATSYDDMAFTPASLERITAPTLIVHGERDPYYPAEMAQELARGIPNSTLWIVPGGPHGPVFGTMAEPFASRALAFLASFSVM
;
A
#
# COMPACT_ATOMS: atom_id res chain seq x y z
N MET A 1 -10.97 -7.83 9.98
CA MET A 1 -10.24 -6.60 9.52
C MET A 1 -10.95 -5.38 10.08
N TYR A 2 -10.25 -4.48 10.74
CA TYR A 2 -10.77 -3.15 11.10
C TYR A 2 -10.73 -2.24 9.87
N PHE A 3 -11.71 -1.37 9.72
CA PHE A 3 -11.74 -0.35 8.67
C PHE A 3 -12.59 0.84 9.11
N GLU A 4 -12.32 1.98 8.50
CA GLU A 4 -13.18 3.16 8.53
C GLU A 4 -13.86 3.31 7.17
N ASP A 5 -15.15 3.68 7.20
CA ASP A 5 -15.99 3.91 6.02
C ASP A 5 -16.69 5.25 6.19
N ARG A 6 -16.29 6.24 5.40
CA ARG A 6 -16.66 7.64 5.60
C ARG A 6 -17.08 8.32 4.30
N GLY A 7 -17.92 9.33 4.40
CA GLY A 7 -18.38 10.09 3.24
C GLY A 7 -19.39 9.35 2.39
N ALA A 8 -19.66 9.88 1.21
CA ALA A 8 -20.57 9.31 0.23
C ALA A 8 -20.10 9.63 -1.20
N GLY A 9 -20.46 8.79 -2.17
CA GLY A 9 -20.07 8.95 -3.58
C GLY A 9 -19.30 7.77 -4.12
N GLU A 10 -18.33 8.00 -5.00
CA GLU A 10 -17.52 6.93 -5.58
C GLU A 10 -16.62 6.26 -4.53
N PRO A 11 -16.57 4.91 -4.48
CA PRO A 11 -15.70 4.22 -3.54
C PRO A 11 -14.22 4.52 -3.80
N LEU A 12 -13.52 5.01 -2.76
CA LEU A 12 -12.08 5.24 -2.74
C LEU A 12 -11.45 4.43 -1.61
N LEU A 13 -10.64 3.45 -1.98
CA LEU A 13 -9.90 2.59 -1.05
C LEU A 13 -8.51 3.18 -0.80
N LEU A 14 -8.11 3.35 0.46
CA LEU A 14 -6.80 3.85 0.86
C LEU A 14 -6.05 2.78 1.64
N LEU A 15 -4.97 2.23 1.07
CA LEU A 15 -4.17 1.14 1.67
C LEU A 15 -2.80 1.65 2.13
N HIS A 16 -2.51 1.53 3.41
CA HIS A 16 -1.27 1.99 4.03
C HIS A 16 -0.05 1.11 3.71
N GLY A 17 1.15 1.58 4.02
CA GLY A 17 2.42 0.85 3.89
C GLY A 17 2.67 -0.14 5.03
N GLY A 18 3.73 -0.94 4.91
CA GLY A 18 4.20 -1.81 6.00
C GLY A 18 4.51 -1.01 7.26
N MET A 19 4.25 -1.57 8.44
CA MET A 19 4.33 -0.91 9.75
C MET A 19 3.41 0.33 9.90
N GLY A 20 2.60 0.65 8.87
CA GLY A 20 1.63 1.73 8.86
C GLY A 20 0.25 1.32 9.39
N ILE A 21 -0.66 2.28 9.41
CA ILE A 21 -2.07 2.11 9.75
C ILE A 21 -2.95 2.98 8.83
N GLY A 22 -4.24 2.74 8.79
CA GLY A 22 -5.16 3.52 7.97
C GLY A 22 -5.12 5.01 8.26
N ASP A 23 -4.94 5.38 9.53
CA ASP A 23 -4.87 6.79 9.96
C ASP A 23 -3.68 7.57 9.36
N ASP A 24 -2.66 6.90 8.81
CA ASP A 24 -1.53 7.59 8.14
C ASP A 24 -2.02 8.43 6.95
N TRP A 25 -3.10 8.04 6.31
CA TRP A 25 -3.69 8.80 5.21
C TRP A 25 -4.23 10.17 5.61
N ARG A 26 -4.49 10.42 6.91
CA ARG A 26 -4.86 11.75 7.43
C ARG A 26 -3.72 12.77 7.32
N HIS A 27 -2.47 12.30 7.22
CA HIS A 27 -1.32 13.16 6.93
C HIS A 27 -1.23 13.60 5.46
N VAL A 28 -1.99 12.95 4.58
CA VAL A 28 -2.10 13.29 3.16
C VAL A 28 -3.44 13.99 2.87
N PHE A 29 -4.52 13.43 3.38
CA PHE A 29 -5.88 13.94 3.26
C PHE A 29 -6.35 14.44 4.62
N SER A 30 -6.13 15.73 4.93
CA SER A 30 -6.59 16.34 6.19
C SER A 30 -8.12 16.34 6.34
N ARG A 31 -8.83 16.22 5.22
CA ARG A 31 -10.28 15.98 5.11
C ARG A 31 -10.52 14.90 4.08
N ASP A 32 -11.61 14.15 4.25
CA ASP A 32 -11.98 13.15 3.24
C ASP A 32 -12.23 13.85 1.88
N PRO A 33 -11.72 13.28 0.78
CA PRO A 33 -11.91 13.85 -0.55
C PRO A 33 -13.39 13.97 -0.91
N GLU A 34 -13.81 15.15 -1.37
CA GLU A 34 -15.19 15.40 -1.75
C GLU A 34 -15.65 14.51 -2.91
N GLY A 35 -16.88 14.00 -2.82
CA GLY A 35 -17.44 13.10 -3.83
C GLY A 35 -17.03 11.64 -3.70
N TYR A 36 -16.28 11.28 -2.65
CA TYR A 36 -15.86 9.91 -2.40
C TYR A 36 -16.46 9.32 -1.13
N ARG A 37 -16.82 8.03 -1.20
CA ARG A 37 -16.97 7.14 -0.04
C ARG A 37 -15.61 6.54 0.24
N VAL A 38 -14.93 6.99 1.28
CA VAL A 38 -13.54 6.65 1.59
C VAL A 38 -13.51 5.44 2.52
N VAL A 39 -12.91 4.34 2.07
CA VAL A 39 -12.72 3.11 2.82
C VAL A 39 -11.25 2.95 3.17
N VAL A 40 -10.95 2.91 4.47
CA VAL A 40 -9.57 2.91 4.98
C VAL A 40 -9.39 1.75 5.97
N PRO A 41 -8.94 0.57 5.50
CA PRO A 41 -8.65 -0.54 6.39
C PRO A 41 -7.28 -0.41 7.06
N ASP A 42 -7.16 -0.96 8.26
CA ASP A 42 -5.89 -1.45 8.77
C ASP A 42 -5.66 -2.84 8.16
N LEU A 43 -4.59 -3.01 7.39
CA LEU A 43 -4.28 -4.30 6.75
C LEU A 43 -4.04 -5.38 7.82
N ARG A 44 -4.15 -6.67 7.43
CA ARG A 44 -3.96 -7.79 8.37
C ARG A 44 -2.73 -7.62 9.25
N GLY A 45 -2.89 -7.81 10.55
CA GLY A 45 -1.85 -7.69 11.56
C GLY A 45 -1.45 -6.27 11.94
N HIS A 46 -1.94 -5.24 11.24
CA HIS A 46 -1.62 -3.83 11.52
C HIS A 46 -2.73 -3.15 12.34
N GLY A 47 -2.36 -2.12 13.06
CA GLY A 47 -3.30 -1.23 13.73
C GLY A 47 -4.27 -1.97 14.65
N ARG A 48 -5.55 -1.81 14.39
CA ARG A 48 -6.68 -2.46 15.08
C ARG A 48 -7.08 -3.78 14.44
N SER A 49 -6.45 -4.17 13.32
CA SER A 49 -6.69 -5.46 12.67
C SER A 49 -5.90 -6.58 13.32
N THR A 50 -6.55 -7.72 13.50
CA THR A 50 -5.87 -8.97 13.88
C THR A 50 -5.29 -9.67 12.65
N ALA A 51 -4.42 -10.65 12.86
CA ALA A 51 -4.00 -11.59 11.83
C ALA A 51 -4.38 -13.02 12.28
N PRO A 52 -4.87 -13.88 11.37
CA PRO A 52 -4.90 -15.31 11.62
C PRO A 52 -3.48 -15.85 11.87
N ASP A 53 -3.34 -16.98 12.57
CA ASP A 53 -2.05 -17.63 12.84
C ASP A 53 -1.39 -18.27 11.60
N GLU A 54 -1.65 -17.73 10.44
CA GLU A 54 -1.09 -18.16 9.17
C GLU A 54 0.09 -17.27 8.77
N ALA A 55 1.02 -17.83 8.01
CA ALA A 55 2.13 -17.07 7.46
C ALA A 55 1.62 -15.87 6.64
N PHE A 56 2.24 -14.72 6.88
CA PHE A 56 1.91 -13.49 6.14
C PHE A 56 2.24 -13.64 4.66
N SER A 57 1.36 -13.11 3.78
CA SER A 57 1.68 -12.83 2.38
C SER A 57 0.88 -11.62 1.89
N ILE A 58 1.43 -10.90 0.90
CA ILE A 58 0.75 -9.76 0.28
C ILE A 58 -0.46 -10.24 -0.52
N ARG A 59 -0.38 -11.43 -1.10
CA ARG A 59 -1.51 -12.08 -1.77
C ARG A 59 -2.70 -12.31 -0.82
N ARG A 60 -2.44 -12.65 0.44
CA ARG A 60 -3.50 -12.77 1.46
C ARG A 60 -4.08 -11.41 1.82
N CYS A 61 -3.26 -10.35 1.91
CA CYS A 61 -3.77 -8.98 2.06
C CYS A 61 -4.75 -8.63 0.92
N ALA A 62 -4.43 -9.02 -0.31
CA ALA A 62 -5.32 -8.81 -1.45
C ALA A 62 -6.64 -9.56 -1.31
N GLY A 63 -6.62 -10.81 -0.84
CA GLY A 63 -7.83 -11.57 -0.53
C GLY A 63 -8.70 -10.89 0.53
N ASP A 64 -8.08 -10.36 1.59
CA ASP A 64 -8.80 -9.62 2.64
C ASP A 64 -9.45 -8.34 2.09
N VAL A 65 -8.74 -7.62 1.22
CA VAL A 65 -9.25 -6.40 0.57
C VAL A 65 -10.46 -6.73 -0.31
N VAL A 66 -10.38 -7.80 -1.10
CA VAL A 66 -11.52 -8.25 -1.92
C VAL A 66 -12.71 -8.62 -1.04
N SER A 67 -12.48 -9.37 0.05
CA SER A 67 -13.53 -9.74 1.01
C SER A 67 -14.15 -8.51 1.70
N LEU A 68 -13.35 -7.48 1.99
CA LEU A 68 -13.85 -6.21 2.52
C LEU A 68 -14.75 -5.50 1.51
N LEU A 69 -14.33 -5.42 0.24
CA LEU A 69 -15.15 -4.83 -0.82
C LEU A 69 -16.48 -5.59 -1.01
N ASP A 70 -16.46 -6.93 -0.92
CA ASP A 70 -17.66 -7.76 -0.99
C ASP A 70 -18.59 -7.50 0.22
N HIS A 71 -18.04 -7.42 1.43
CA HIS A 71 -18.78 -7.12 2.65
C HIS A 71 -19.47 -5.74 2.58
N LEU A 72 -18.83 -4.75 1.95
CA LEU A 72 -19.36 -3.40 1.77
C LEU A 72 -20.25 -3.24 0.52
N GLU A 73 -20.49 -4.33 -0.20
CA GLU A 73 -21.22 -4.37 -1.48
C GLU A 73 -20.61 -3.42 -2.54
N ILE A 74 -19.27 -3.21 -2.46
CA ILE A 74 -18.53 -2.42 -3.42
C ILE A 74 -18.02 -3.32 -4.53
N ARG A 75 -18.70 -3.29 -5.67
CA ARG A 75 -18.28 -4.09 -6.84
C ARG A 75 -16.93 -3.62 -7.40
N ARG A 76 -16.71 -2.31 -7.46
CA ARG A 76 -15.52 -1.70 -8.08
C ARG A 76 -15.16 -0.41 -7.35
N ALA A 77 -13.89 -0.23 -7.01
CA ALA A 77 -13.40 0.96 -6.31
C ALA A 77 -12.26 1.63 -7.09
N LYS A 78 -12.09 2.94 -6.87
CA LYS A 78 -10.81 3.62 -7.07
C LYS A 78 -9.93 3.30 -5.88
N ALA A 79 -8.60 3.32 -6.04
CA ALA A 79 -7.71 2.96 -4.96
C ALA A 79 -6.41 3.76 -4.95
N ILE A 80 -5.89 4.03 -3.76
CA ILE A 80 -4.53 4.53 -3.55
C ILE A 80 -3.85 3.57 -2.59
N GLY A 81 -2.68 3.08 -2.96
CA GLY A 81 -1.88 2.19 -2.10
C GLY A 81 -0.46 2.70 -1.96
N LEU A 82 0.07 2.61 -0.74
CA LEU A 82 1.46 2.93 -0.42
C LEU A 82 2.23 1.63 -0.13
N SER A 83 3.37 1.42 -0.78
CA SER A 83 4.31 0.33 -0.49
C SER A 83 3.61 -1.05 -0.36
N LEU A 84 3.39 -1.56 0.84
CA LEU A 84 2.62 -2.79 1.09
C LEU A 84 1.22 -2.70 0.48
N GLY A 85 0.51 -1.59 0.68
CA GLY A 85 -0.82 -1.34 0.10
C GLY A 85 -0.81 -1.28 -1.42
N ALA A 86 0.24 -0.69 -2.03
CA ALA A 86 0.39 -0.66 -3.48
C ALA A 86 0.63 -2.06 -4.06
N LYS A 87 1.44 -2.88 -3.39
CA LYS A 87 1.67 -4.28 -3.78
C LYS A 87 0.42 -5.14 -3.61
N THR A 88 -0.37 -4.85 -2.56
CA THR A 88 -1.70 -5.46 -2.37
C THR A 88 -2.61 -5.15 -3.57
N LEU A 89 -2.61 -3.89 -4.06
CA LEU A 89 -3.38 -3.51 -5.24
C LEU A 89 -2.89 -4.19 -6.52
N LEU A 90 -1.59 -4.43 -6.68
CA LEU A 90 -1.08 -5.22 -7.80
C LEU A 90 -1.67 -6.64 -7.80
N HIS A 91 -1.71 -7.30 -6.64
CA HIS A 91 -2.35 -8.62 -6.52
C HIS A 91 -3.86 -8.57 -6.79
N VAL A 92 -4.59 -7.58 -6.26
CA VAL A 92 -6.03 -7.42 -6.56
C VAL A 92 -6.24 -7.24 -8.06
N SER A 93 -5.50 -6.31 -8.67
CA SER A 93 -5.71 -5.92 -10.08
C SER A 93 -5.28 -7.00 -11.08
N THR A 94 -4.30 -7.85 -10.73
CA THR A 94 -3.91 -8.99 -11.58
C THR A 94 -4.83 -10.19 -11.42
N ALA A 95 -5.38 -10.42 -10.22
CA ALA A 95 -6.29 -11.54 -9.96
C ALA A 95 -7.74 -11.22 -10.36
N GLN A 96 -8.21 -10.01 -10.08
CA GLN A 96 -9.57 -9.54 -10.30
C GLN A 96 -9.57 -8.12 -10.90
N PRO A 97 -9.20 -7.93 -12.17
CA PRO A 97 -9.04 -6.61 -12.79
C PRO A 97 -10.31 -5.75 -12.71
N ASP A 98 -11.47 -6.35 -12.71
CA ASP A 98 -12.76 -5.64 -12.63
C ASP A 98 -13.05 -5.01 -11.26
N ARG A 99 -12.26 -5.31 -10.22
CA ARG A 99 -12.46 -4.76 -8.88
C ARG A 99 -11.88 -3.35 -8.72
N VAL A 100 -10.95 -2.96 -9.59
CA VAL A 100 -10.27 -1.65 -9.54
C VAL A 100 -10.64 -0.82 -10.76
N ARG A 101 -11.21 0.37 -10.54
CA ARG A 101 -11.60 1.31 -11.60
C ARG A 101 -10.41 2.10 -12.14
N ALA A 102 -9.64 2.67 -11.22
CA ALA A 102 -8.38 3.36 -11.43
C ALA A 102 -7.57 3.30 -10.14
N MET A 103 -6.25 3.35 -10.21
CA MET A 103 -5.43 3.28 -9.00
C MET A 103 -4.20 4.17 -9.05
N VAL A 104 -3.73 4.52 -7.85
CA VAL A 104 -2.44 5.18 -7.62
C VAL A 104 -1.56 4.24 -6.82
N LEU A 105 -0.42 3.87 -7.37
CA LEU A 105 0.56 2.98 -6.75
C LEU A 105 1.77 3.81 -6.29
N VAL A 106 1.94 3.96 -4.99
CA VAL A 106 3.07 4.72 -4.41
C VAL A 106 4.13 3.74 -3.94
N SER A 107 5.36 3.91 -4.42
CA SER A 107 6.52 3.06 -4.06
C SER A 107 6.22 1.57 -4.22
N ALA A 108 5.64 1.21 -5.38
CA ALA A 108 5.39 -0.17 -5.78
C ALA A 108 6.55 -0.72 -6.62
N THR A 109 6.71 -2.04 -6.59
CA THR A 109 7.69 -2.78 -7.41
C THR A 109 7.11 -4.09 -7.88
N PRO A 110 7.55 -4.66 -9.03
CA PRO A 110 7.06 -5.96 -9.49
C PRO A 110 7.66 -7.14 -8.72
N SER A 111 8.79 -6.92 -8.05
CA SER A 111 9.50 -7.92 -7.24
C SER A 111 10.23 -7.27 -6.07
N PHE A 112 10.77 -8.06 -5.16
CA PHE A 112 11.61 -7.55 -4.07
C PHE A 112 13.07 -7.50 -4.52
N PRO A 113 13.67 -6.29 -4.67
CA PRO A 113 15.09 -6.13 -4.99
C PRO A 113 15.98 -6.47 -3.80
N GLN A 114 17.29 -6.66 -4.08
CA GLN A 114 18.27 -6.98 -3.04
C GLN A 114 18.33 -5.91 -1.95
N SER A 115 18.23 -4.62 -2.30
CA SER A 115 18.20 -3.50 -1.36
C SER A 115 17.08 -3.63 -0.30
N LEU A 116 15.87 -4.02 -0.71
CA LEU A 116 14.81 -4.31 0.25
C LEU A 116 15.11 -5.56 1.07
N ARG A 117 15.60 -6.64 0.45
CA ARG A 117 15.89 -7.89 1.14
C ARG A 117 16.92 -7.69 2.25
N ASP A 118 17.96 -6.91 1.98
CA ASP A 118 18.99 -6.56 2.96
C ASP A 118 18.42 -5.74 4.12
N ALA A 119 17.57 -4.76 3.81
CA ALA A 119 16.88 -3.98 4.83
C ALA A 119 15.89 -4.84 5.64
N ALA A 120 15.12 -5.71 4.97
CA ALA A 120 14.15 -6.59 5.61
C ALA A 120 14.82 -7.59 6.58
N ALA A 121 16.01 -8.09 6.27
CA ALA A 121 16.75 -8.99 7.14
C ALA A 121 17.09 -8.38 8.50
N GLN A 122 17.12 -7.05 8.63
CA GLN A 122 17.38 -6.32 9.88
C GLN A 122 16.18 -6.26 10.83
N PHE A 123 14.97 -6.57 10.33
CA PHE A 123 13.78 -6.61 11.18
C PHE A 123 13.77 -7.88 12.02
N THR A 124 14.13 -7.75 13.29
CA THR A 124 14.13 -8.85 14.25
C THR A 124 13.42 -8.41 15.54
N ARG A 125 12.94 -9.35 16.34
CA ARG A 125 12.40 -9.05 17.68
C ARG A 125 13.42 -8.29 18.53
N ALA A 126 14.69 -8.69 18.45
CA ALA A 126 15.78 -8.00 19.15
C ALA A 126 15.97 -6.55 18.66
N SER A 127 15.85 -6.28 17.35
CA SER A 127 15.94 -4.91 16.84
C SER A 127 14.77 -4.03 17.29
N PHE A 128 13.57 -4.58 17.49
CA PHE A 128 12.47 -3.87 18.13
C PHE A 128 12.78 -3.51 19.58
N GLU A 129 13.32 -4.45 20.36
CA GLU A 129 13.67 -4.22 21.77
C GLU A 129 14.76 -3.16 21.92
N GLN A 130 15.63 -3.00 20.95
CA GLN A 130 16.72 -2.03 20.92
C GLN A 130 16.30 -0.63 20.46
N LEU A 131 15.08 -0.46 19.95
CA LEU A 131 14.57 0.85 19.58
C LEU A 131 14.53 1.80 20.80
N PRO A 132 14.73 3.11 20.58
CA PRO A 132 14.45 4.12 21.58
C PRO A 132 13.04 3.97 22.18
N VAL A 133 12.88 4.26 23.47
CA VAL A 133 11.60 4.11 24.18
C VAL A 133 10.47 4.83 23.45
N ALA A 134 10.73 6.08 22.99
CA ALA A 134 9.73 6.88 22.27
C ALA A 134 9.27 6.23 20.97
N GLU A 135 10.15 5.54 20.24
CA GLU A 135 9.80 4.84 19.01
C GLU A 135 8.97 3.57 19.29
N ARG A 136 9.33 2.82 20.33
CA ARG A 136 8.53 1.67 20.79
C ARG A 136 7.13 2.09 21.22
N ASP A 137 7.02 3.20 21.97
CA ASP A 137 5.74 3.72 22.44
C ASP A 137 4.91 4.26 21.27
N ALA A 138 5.53 4.86 20.27
CA ALA A 138 4.84 5.25 19.04
C ALA A 138 4.29 4.03 18.27
N LEU A 139 5.05 2.93 18.19
CA LEU A 139 4.56 1.68 17.59
C LEU A 139 3.40 1.08 18.40
N ARG A 140 3.49 1.07 19.74
CA ARG A 140 2.41 0.59 20.62
C ARG A 140 1.14 1.42 20.52
N ALA A 141 1.27 2.74 20.35
CA ALA A 141 0.11 3.62 20.14
C ALA A 141 -0.61 3.34 18.82
N ARG A 142 0.10 2.86 17.82
CA ARG A 142 -0.42 2.54 16.48
C ARG A 142 -1.00 1.12 16.40
N HIS A 143 -0.36 0.14 17.04
CA HIS A 143 -0.68 -1.29 16.97
C HIS A 143 -1.22 -1.77 18.32
N VAL A 144 -2.55 -1.73 18.45
CA VAL A 144 -3.25 -1.77 19.74
C VAL A 144 -3.32 -3.14 20.43
N HIS A 145 -2.87 -4.20 19.76
CA HIS A 145 -2.90 -5.56 20.32
C HIS A 145 -1.57 -5.94 21.05
N GLY A 146 -0.74 -4.93 21.39
CA GLY A 146 0.44 -5.09 22.23
C GLY A 146 1.71 -5.54 21.48
N ASP A 147 2.76 -5.81 22.27
CA ASP A 147 4.11 -6.07 21.75
C ASP A 147 4.18 -7.32 20.87
N GLU A 148 3.34 -8.33 21.11
CA GLU A 148 3.30 -9.53 20.26
C GLU A 148 2.78 -9.20 18.84
N GLN A 149 1.83 -8.28 18.69
CA GLN A 149 1.42 -7.80 17.39
C GLN A 149 2.59 -7.13 16.65
N ILE A 150 3.33 -6.27 17.36
CA ILE A 150 4.49 -5.57 16.78
C ILE A 150 5.58 -6.58 16.42
N ALA A 151 5.85 -7.56 17.27
CA ALA A 151 6.81 -8.63 17.00
C ALA A 151 6.43 -9.41 15.71
N ARG A 152 5.15 -9.74 15.53
CA ARG A 152 4.66 -10.38 14.29
C ARG A 152 4.80 -9.47 13.06
N LEU A 153 4.66 -8.16 13.20
CA LEU A 153 4.92 -7.22 12.11
C LEU A 153 6.42 -7.18 11.74
N TYR A 154 7.31 -7.28 12.72
CA TYR A 154 8.75 -7.42 12.49
C TYR A 154 9.07 -8.75 11.79
N ASP A 155 8.46 -9.86 12.21
CA ASP A 155 8.58 -11.16 11.54
C ASP A 155 8.05 -11.10 10.09
N MET A 156 6.93 -10.40 9.86
CA MET A 156 6.40 -10.11 8.52
C MET A 156 7.42 -9.34 7.66
N MET A 157 7.92 -8.21 8.16
CA MET A 157 8.92 -7.42 7.42
C MET A 157 10.16 -8.25 7.11
N ARG A 158 10.66 -9.03 8.07
CA ARG A 158 11.78 -9.93 7.88
C ARG A 158 11.53 -11.00 6.83
N SER A 159 10.30 -11.49 6.71
CA SER A 159 9.95 -12.52 5.73
C SER A 159 10.20 -12.07 4.29
N PHE A 160 10.16 -10.77 4.00
CA PHE A 160 10.46 -10.23 2.66
C PHE A 160 11.90 -10.46 2.22
N ALA A 161 12.84 -10.71 3.17
CA ALA A 161 14.22 -11.04 2.83
C ALA A 161 14.33 -12.34 2.01
N THR A 162 13.43 -13.30 2.25
CA THR A 162 13.46 -14.64 1.64
C THR A 162 12.21 -14.96 0.81
N SER A 163 11.25 -14.04 0.71
CA SER A 163 10.06 -14.22 -0.13
C SER A 163 10.38 -13.93 -1.59
N TYR A 164 10.21 -14.92 -2.46
CA TYR A 164 10.41 -14.80 -3.90
C TYR A 164 9.10 -14.90 -4.69
N ASP A 165 8.14 -15.69 -4.21
CA ASP A 165 6.92 -16.02 -4.97
C ASP A 165 5.77 -15.04 -4.71
N ASP A 166 5.76 -14.38 -3.56
CA ASP A 166 4.68 -13.44 -3.18
C ASP A 166 4.75 -12.13 -4.00
N MET A 167 5.95 -11.76 -4.47
CA MET A 167 6.18 -10.64 -5.37
C MET A 167 7.03 -11.10 -6.57
N ALA A 168 6.36 -11.68 -7.56
CA ALA A 168 6.99 -12.19 -8.78
C ALA A 168 6.13 -11.84 -9.99
N PHE A 169 5.82 -10.54 -10.15
CA PHE A 169 5.02 -10.09 -11.28
C PHE A 169 5.85 -10.09 -12.56
N THR A 170 5.41 -10.89 -13.53
CA THR A 170 5.98 -10.91 -14.88
C THR A 170 5.28 -9.88 -15.78
N PRO A 171 5.88 -9.49 -16.93
CA PRO A 171 5.20 -8.65 -17.91
C PRO A 171 3.80 -9.16 -18.27
N ALA A 172 3.65 -10.47 -18.52
CA ALA A 172 2.35 -11.08 -18.84
C ALA A 172 1.32 -10.97 -17.68
N SER A 173 1.77 -10.94 -16.42
CA SER A 173 0.86 -10.71 -15.30
C SER A 173 0.47 -9.24 -15.17
N LEU A 174 1.40 -8.32 -15.43
CA LEU A 174 1.15 -6.87 -15.38
C LEU A 174 0.24 -6.40 -16.53
N GLU A 175 0.33 -7.02 -17.71
CA GLU A 175 -0.58 -6.74 -18.85
C GLU A 175 -2.05 -7.03 -18.53
N ARG A 176 -2.35 -7.85 -17.52
CA ARG A 176 -3.71 -8.12 -17.06
C ARG A 176 -4.34 -6.93 -16.30
N ILE A 177 -3.53 -5.97 -15.87
CA ILE A 177 -4.00 -4.77 -15.17
C ILE A 177 -4.63 -3.82 -16.19
N THR A 178 -5.95 -3.82 -16.26
CA THR A 178 -6.73 -2.97 -17.19
C THR A 178 -7.01 -1.58 -16.61
N ALA A 179 -6.93 -1.43 -15.29
CA ALA A 179 -7.20 -0.18 -14.60
C ALA A 179 -6.17 0.89 -14.96
N PRO A 180 -6.60 2.11 -15.34
CA PRO A 180 -5.70 3.25 -15.43
C PRO A 180 -4.91 3.41 -14.13
N THR A 181 -3.58 3.54 -14.26
CA THR A 181 -2.66 3.49 -13.12
C THR A 181 -1.71 4.67 -13.11
N LEU A 182 -1.69 5.44 -12.02
CA LEU A 182 -0.64 6.40 -11.73
C LEU A 182 0.40 5.74 -10.80
N ILE A 183 1.63 5.61 -11.28
CA ILE A 183 2.76 5.12 -10.50
C ILE A 183 3.52 6.32 -9.96
N VAL A 184 3.67 6.41 -8.64
CA VAL A 184 4.40 7.49 -7.94
C VAL A 184 5.59 6.88 -7.23
N HIS A 185 6.79 7.41 -7.47
CA HIS A 185 8.01 6.85 -6.92
C HIS A 185 9.01 7.93 -6.53
N GLY A 186 9.71 7.75 -5.41
CA GLY A 186 10.75 8.67 -4.97
C GLY A 186 12.07 8.39 -5.69
N GLU A 187 12.70 9.43 -6.25
CA GLU A 187 13.98 9.30 -6.94
C GLU A 187 15.09 8.72 -6.04
N ARG A 188 15.02 8.99 -4.73
CA ARG A 188 15.99 8.53 -3.72
C ARG A 188 15.39 7.51 -2.76
N ASP A 189 14.47 6.66 -3.26
CA ASP A 189 13.93 5.57 -2.46
C ASP A 189 15.06 4.59 -2.08
N PRO A 190 15.38 4.40 -0.77
CA PRO A 190 16.51 3.57 -0.37
C PRO A 190 16.24 2.07 -0.54
N TYR A 191 14.98 1.69 -0.72
CA TYR A 191 14.56 0.28 -0.83
C TYR A 191 14.33 -0.15 -2.27
N TYR A 192 13.80 0.74 -3.11
CA TYR A 192 13.38 0.42 -4.47
C TYR A 192 14.05 1.36 -5.48
N PRO A 193 14.98 0.84 -6.30
CA PRO A 193 15.53 1.59 -7.42
C PRO A 193 14.44 2.10 -8.37
N ALA A 194 14.60 3.30 -8.90
CA ALA A 194 13.60 3.94 -9.77
C ALA A 194 13.33 3.13 -11.06
N GLU A 195 14.29 2.31 -11.49
CA GLU A 195 14.19 1.40 -12.63
C GLU A 195 13.04 0.39 -12.44
N MET A 196 12.73 0.01 -11.21
CA MET A 196 11.62 -0.91 -10.92
C MET A 196 10.25 -0.24 -11.12
N ALA A 197 10.14 1.06 -10.82
CA ALA A 197 8.94 1.82 -11.14
C ALA A 197 8.77 1.99 -12.66
N GLN A 198 9.88 2.15 -13.39
CA GLN A 198 9.87 2.16 -14.85
C GLN A 198 9.49 0.79 -15.44
N GLU A 199 9.91 -0.31 -14.79
CA GLU A 199 9.50 -1.66 -15.17
C GLU A 199 7.99 -1.85 -15.02
N LEU A 200 7.41 -1.43 -13.88
CA LEU A 200 5.95 -1.42 -13.70
C LEU A 200 5.24 -0.60 -14.78
N ALA A 201 5.77 0.60 -15.08
CA ALA A 201 5.18 1.48 -16.08
C ALA A 201 5.23 0.91 -17.50
N ARG A 202 6.25 0.11 -17.82
CA ARG A 202 6.31 -0.62 -19.10
C ARG A 202 5.38 -1.83 -19.14
N GLY A 203 5.16 -2.48 -17.98
CA GLY A 203 4.34 -3.69 -17.90
C GLY A 203 2.83 -3.42 -17.80
N ILE A 204 2.41 -2.29 -17.23
CA ILE A 204 0.99 -1.94 -17.05
C ILE A 204 0.53 -1.07 -18.25
N PRO A 205 -0.38 -1.56 -19.11
CA PRO A 205 -0.70 -0.91 -20.39
C PRO A 205 -1.18 0.54 -20.27
N ASN A 206 -2.02 0.84 -19.26
CA ASN A 206 -2.64 2.15 -19.06
C ASN A 206 -2.00 2.88 -17.87
N SER A 207 -0.68 3.02 -17.88
CA SER A 207 0.04 3.63 -16.75
C SER A 207 0.70 4.96 -17.10
N THR A 208 0.82 5.79 -16.08
CA THR A 208 1.61 7.03 -16.10
C THR A 208 2.59 6.98 -14.92
N LEU A 209 3.86 7.29 -15.16
CA LEU A 209 4.90 7.31 -14.15
C LEU A 209 5.19 8.75 -13.71
N TRP A 210 5.24 8.95 -12.40
CA TRP A 210 5.71 10.17 -11.77
C TRP A 210 6.86 9.85 -10.81
N ILE A 211 8.08 10.18 -11.22
CA ILE A 211 9.23 10.20 -10.32
C ILE A 211 9.24 11.52 -9.58
N VAL A 212 9.25 11.47 -8.24
CA VAL A 212 9.34 12.65 -7.37
C VAL A 212 10.82 12.97 -7.15
N PRO A 213 11.33 14.13 -7.67
CA PRO A 213 12.74 14.46 -7.55
C PRO A 213 13.19 14.55 -6.08
N GLY A 214 14.29 13.87 -5.75
CA GLY A 214 14.83 13.80 -4.38
C GLY A 214 13.92 13.10 -3.37
N GLY A 215 12.78 12.57 -3.78
CA GLY A 215 11.80 11.93 -2.92
C GLY A 215 12.31 10.63 -2.30
N PRO A 216 11.98 10.37 -1.00
CA PRO A 216 12.31 9.14 -0.30
C PRO A 216 11.31 8.01 -0.63
N HIS A 217 11.36 6.91 0.12
CA HIS A 217 10.30 5.90 0.14
C HIS A 217 8.97 6.50 0.63
N GLY A 218 7.88 6.30 -0.13
CA GLY A 218 6.59 6.92 0.18
C GLY A 218 6.60 8.45 0.06
N PRO A 219 6.96 9.04 -1.11
CA PRO A 219 7.16 10.48 -1.29
C PRO A 219 5.82 11.24 -1.37
N VAL A 220 4.95 11.03 -0.38
CA VAL A 220 3.57 11.56 -0.36
C VAL A 220 3.24 12.28 0.95
N PHE A 221 4.21 12.38 1.87
CA PHE A 221 4.02 13.00 3.17
C PHE A 221 4.73 14.36 3.28
N GLY A 222 4.48 15.07 4.37
CA GLY A 222 5.10 16.36 4.65
C GLY A 222 4.75 17.40 3.59
N THR A 223 5.76 18.04 3.02
CA THR A 223 5.58 19.08 1.99
C THR A 223 5.01 18.53 0.67
N MET A 224 5.07 17.21 0.47
CA MET A 224 4.50 16.56 -0.72
C MET A 224 3.04 16.15 -0.55
N ALA A 225 2.45 16.26 0.63
CA ALA A 225 1.09 15.79 0.89
C ALA A 225 0.05 16.47 -0.01
N GLU A 226 0.06 17.79 -0.05
CA GLU A 226 -0.89 18.55 -0.88
C GLU A 226 -0.65 18.39 -2.39
N PRO A 227 0.60 18.53 -2.93
CA PRO A 227 0.87 18.25 -4.33
C PRO A 227 0.49 16.82 -4.75
N PHE A 228 0.76 15.83 -3.90
CA PHE A 228 0.37 14.45 -4.16
C PHE A 228 -1.14 14.29 -4.17
N ALA A 229 -1.83 14.76 -3.13
CA ALA A 229 -3.28 14.65 -3.01
C ALA A 229 -4.00 15.26 -4.22
N SER A 230 -3.61 16.50 -4.60
CA SER A 230 -4.15 17.18 -5.76
C SER A 230 -3.97 16.36 -7.05
N ARG A 231 -2.76 15.88 -7.32
CA ARG A 231 -2.46 15.12 -8.54
C ARG A 231 -3.14 13.75 -8.56
N ALA A 232 -3.15 13.05 -7.43
CA ALA A 232 -3.77 11.73 -7.30
C ALA A 232 -5.29 11.82 -7.51
N LEU A 233 -5.94 12.79 -6.87
CA LEU A 233 -7.39 12.99 -7.02
C LEU A 233 -7.77 13.46 -8.43
N ALA A 234 -7.01 14.37 -9.04
CA ALA A 234 -7.22 14.77 -10.43
C ALA A 234 -7.11 13.58 -11.40
N PHE A 235 -6.09 12.73 -11.21
CA PHE A 235 -5.94 11.50 -12.00
C PHE A 235 -7.15 10.58 -11.82
N LEU A 236 -7.53 10.28 -10.57
CA LEU A 236 -8.67 9.39 -10.30
C LEU A 236 -10.00 9.95 -10.82
N ALA A 237 -10.22 11.28 -10.74
CA ALA A 237 -11.43 11.93 -11.24
C ALA A 237 -11.61 11.78 -12.76
N SER A 238 -10.52 11.68 -13.53
CA SER A 238 -10.58 11.47 -14.98
C SER A 238 -11.24 10.15 -15.39
N PHE A 239 -11.50 9.24 -14.45
CA PHE A 239 -12.10 7.92 -14.69
C PHE A 239 -13.38 7.71 -13.87
N SER A 240 -14.11 8.79 -13.56
CA SER A 240 -15.43 8.71 -12.93
C SER A 240 -16.49 8.17 -13.90
N VAL A 241 -17.55 7.55 -13.34
CA VAL A 241 -18.74 7.21 -14.14
C VAL A 241 -19.49 8.51 -14.42
N MET A 242 -19.74 8.78 -15.68
CA MET A 242 -20.70 9.83 -16.06
C MET A 242 -22.11 9.38 -15.70
#